data_71897b5c0c14f306f636b2a2a14178eb
#
_entry.id   71897b5c0c14f306f636b2a2a14178eb
#
_cell.length_a   1.000
_cell.length_b   1.000
_cell.length_c   1.000
_cell.angle_alpha   90.00
_cell.angle_beta   90.00
_cell.angle_gamma   90.00
#
_symmetry.space_group_name_H-M   'P 1'
#
loop_
_entity.id
_entity.type
_entity.pdbx_description
1 polymer ?
#
loop_
_entity_poly.entity_id
_entity_poly.type
_entity_poly.pdbx_seq_one_letter_code
_entity_poly.pdbx_strand_id
1 'polypeptide(L)'
;ENQKASSGNAAYGYINVACGNRGKQSTATDENGEEYYTGDAPLCLVDQKNAIRFVKYNIILGNLPGNTEYFVSTGGSGGGAHAAMVAATSDNSDYFPYEVEAGAVGIYQNEDGTYSETIGSENTEISDGVWGCVAYSAITSLQEADMAMAFEYYLDTDYEFNTDFQKKLAECLSKEYMEYINDQNLSVSESAVDIDINGDGDKDDVVDLTIEYDVEKYADTNGYGGTYLTLYLKEFEKNLEWYLENLDYEKAEDAYLQAIKISPKEKESYE
;
A
#
# COMPACT_ATOMS: atom_id res chain seq x y z
N GLU A 1 -1.78 -17.51 11.74
CA GLU A 1 -1.39 -16.77 12.97
C GLU A 1 -2.64 -16.16 13.60
N ASN A 2 -2.82 -16.39 14.90
CA ASN A 2 -3.93 -15.80 15.65
C ASN A 2 -3.66 -14.32 15.87
N GLN A 3 -4.25 -13.47 15.05
CA GLN A 3 -4.26 -12.03 15.30
C GLN A 3 -5.21 -11.73 16.47
N LYS A 4 -4.72 -11.01 17.47
CA LYS A 4 -5.57 -10.52 18.56
C LYS A 4 -6.20 -9.19 18.13
N ALA A 5 -7.53 -9.15 18.10
CA ALA A 5 -8.23 -7.89 17.91
C ALA A 5 -7.91 -6.90 19.04
N SER A 6 -7.69 -5.63 18.69
CA SER A 6 -7.48 -4.56 19.66
C SER A 6 -8.76 -4.31 20.47
N SER A 7 -8.64 -4.16 21.78
CA SER A 7 -9.77 -3.79 22.64
C SER A 7 -10.03 -2.27 22.72
N GLY A 8 -9.13 -1.44 22.14
CA GLY A 8 -9.19 0.01 22.29
C GLY A 8 -10.49 0.66 21.81
N ASN A 9 -11.10 0.11 20.77
CA ASN A 9 -12.33 0.65 20.18
C ASN A 9 -13.61 0.18 20.90
N ALA A 10 -13.51 -0.83 21.77
CA ALA A 10 -14.67 -1.34 22.53
C ALA A 10 -15.29 -0.27 23.45
N ALA A 11 -14.47 0.65 23.98
CA ALA A 11 -14.95 1.76 24.79
C ALA A 11 -15.86 2.73 24.02
N TYR A 12 -15.80 2.73 22.71
CA TYR A 12 -16.62 3.55 21.80
C TYR A 12 -17.78 2.74 21.19
N GLY A 13 -18.02 1.52 21.65
CA GLY A 13 -19.10 0.65 21.17
C GLY A 13 -18.79 -0.14 19.91
N TYR A 14 -17.54 -0.18 19.45
CA TYR A 14 -17.13 -0.99 18.30
C TYR A 14 -16.70 -2.39 18.72
N ILE A 15 -17.09 -3.36 17.90
CA ILE A 15 -16.60 -4.73 17.98
C ILE A 15 -15.48 -4.89 16.96
N ASN A 16 -14.27 -5.15 17.45
CA ASN A 16 -13.13 -5.38 16.57
C ASN A 16 -13.13 -6.81 16.05
N VAL A 17 -13.02 -6.96 14.75
CA VAL A 17 -12.87 -8.23 14.06
C VAL A 17 -11.50 -8.23 13.36
N ALA A 18 -10.63 -9.17 13.72
CA ALA A 18 -9.40 -9.42 13.01
C ALA A 18 -9.59 -10.66 12.12
N CYS A 19 -9.54 -10.48 10.82
CA CYS A 19 -9.56 -11.57 9.87
C CYS A 19 -8.16 -11.87 9.36
N GLY A 20 -7.86 -13.16 9.16
CA GLY A 20 -6.69 -13.59 8.40
C GLY A 20 -7.01 -13.49 6.91
N ASN A 21 -6.04 -13.09 6.13
CA ASN A 21 -6.13 -13.15 4.68
C ASN A 21 -4.82 -13.68 4.09
N ARG A 22 -4.91 -14.26 2.91
CA ARG A 22 -3.73 -14.68 2.16
C ARG A 22 -2.93 -13.44 1.74
N GLY A 23 -1.62 -13.50 1.90
CA GLY A 23 -0.72 -12.47 1.39
C GLY A 23 -0.17 -12.84 0.01
N LYS A 24 0.35 -11.86 -0.74
CA LYS A 24 0.94 -12.06 -2.07
C LYS A 24 2.01 -13.18 -2.10
N GLN A 25 2.73 -13.39 -0.99
CA GLN A 25 3.77 -14.41 -0.86
C GLN A 25 3.29 -15.68 -0.13
N SER A 26 2.01 -15.81 0.15
CA SER A 26 1.46 -17.04 0.73
C SER A 26 1.52 -18.17 -0.29
N THR A 27 2.05 -19.33 0.12
CA THR A 27 2.17 -20.50 -0.72
C THR A 27 1.45 -21.70 -0.13
N ALA A 28 1.12 -22.65 -0.98
CA ALA A 28 0.69 -23.99 -0.60
C ALA A 28 1.38 -25.02 -1.50
N THR A 29 1.33 -26.27 -1.10
CA THR A 29 1.89 -27.38 -1.87
C THR A 29 0.76 -28.24 -2.42
N ASP A 30 0.80 -28.54 -3.70
CA ASP A 30 -0.19 -29.39 -4.35
C ASP A 30 0.03 -30.89 -4.04
N GLU A 31 -0.83 -31.76 -4.57
CA GLU A 31 -0.75 -33.21 -4.40
C GLU A 31 0.51 -33.87 -5.03
N ASN A 32 1.17 -33.15 -5.95
CA ASN A 32 2.41 -33.58 -6.61
C ASN A 32 3.66 -33.11 -5.85
N GLY A 33 3.50 -32.29 -4.81
CA GLY A 33 4.58 -31.68 -4.04
C GLY A 33 5.12 -30.38 -4.65
N GLU A 34 4.41 -29.79 -5.62
CA GLU A 34 4.80 -28.52 -6.22
C GLU A 34 4.23 -27.34 -5.42
N GLU A 35 5.06 -26.34 -5.15
CA GLU A 35 4.67 -25.13 -4.45
C GLU A 35 4.02 -24.11 -5.42
N TYR A 36 2.92 -23.52 -5.00
CA TYR A 36 2.22 -22.49 -5.77
C TYR A 36 1.76 -21.35 -4.86
N TYR A 37 1.62 -20.13 -5.42
CA TYR A 37 1.12 -18.97 -4.72
C TYR A 37 -0.41 -19.04 -4.53
N THR A 38 -0.87 -18.71 -3.32
CA THR A 38 -2.30 -18.77 -2.95
C THR A 38 -2.94 -17.40 -2.74
N GLY A 39 -2.14 -16.34 -2.69
CA GLY A 39 -2.58 -14.99 -2.37
C GLY A 39 -2.42 -13.98 -3.50
N ASP A 40 -2.32 -14.45 -4.76
CA ASP A 40 -2.31 -13.57 -5.92
C ASP A 40 -3.60 -12.73 -5.99
N ALA A 41 -3.50 -11.54 -6.56
CA ALA A 41 -4.66 -10.68 -6.75
C ALA A 41 -5.72 -11.40 -7.62
N PRO A 42 -7.02 -11.32 -7.25
CA PRO A 42 -7.61 -10.52 -6.17
C PRO A 42 -7.79 -11.26 -4.83
N LEU A 43 -7.21 -12.44 -4.62
CA LEU A 43 -7.57 -13.38 -3.56
C LEU A 43 -7.35 -12.84 -2.14
N CYS A 44 -6.33 -12.01 -1.93
CA CYS A 44 -6.14 -11.37 -0.62
C CYS A 44 -7.31 -10.43 -0.25
N LEU A 45 -7.92 -9.78 -1.23
CA LEU A 45 -9.08 -8.91 -1.04
C LEU A 45 -10.37 -9.72 -0.88
N VAL A 46 -10.50 -10.80 -1.66
CA VAL A 46 -11.61 -11.75 -1.59
C VAL A 46 -11.74 -12.35 -0.19
N ASP A 47 -10.63 -12.70 0.46
CA ASP A 47 -10.66 -13.23 1.83
C ASP A 47 -11.29 -12.23 2.82
N GLN A 48 -11.02 -10.94 2.66
CA GLN A 48 -11.60 -9.90 3.51
C GLN A 48 -13.08 -9.67 3.22
N LYS A 49 -13.49 -9.69 1.95
CA LYS A 49 -14.90 -9.64 1.54
C LYS A 49 -15.67 -10.82 2.12
N ASN A 50 -15.12 -12.03 2.01
CA ASN A 50 -15.72 -13.23 2.57
C ASN A 50 -15.82 -13.18 4.10
N ALA A 51 -14.82 -12.60 4.77
CA ALA A 51 -14.88 -12.39 6.22
C ALA A 51 -16.02 -11.43 6.62
N ILE A 52 -16.27 -10.38 5.87
CA ILE A 52 -17.39 -9.45 6.08
C ILE A 52 -18.71 -10.20 5.92
N ARG A 53 -18.89 -10.94 4.82
CA ARG A 53 -20.11 -11.76 4.59
C ARG A 53 -20.31 -12.77 5.72
N PHE A 54 -19.26 -13.47 6.13
CA PHE A 54 -19.33 -14.45 7.21
C PHE A 54 -19.76 -13.84 8.55
N VAL A 55 -19.24 -12.68 8.91
CA VAL A 55 -19.61 -12.00 10.16
C VAL A 55 -21.04 -11.50 10.09
N LYS A 56 -21.45 -10.86 8.98
CA LYS A 56 -22.84 -10.43 8.77
C LYS A 56 -23.83 -11.61 8.83
N TYR A 57 -23.49 -12.72 8.19
CA TYR A 57 -24.27 -13.95 8.23
C TYR A 57 -24.53 -14.43 9.67
N ASN A 58 -23.47 -14.46 10.49
CA ASN A 58 -23.59 -14.89 11.88
C ASN A 58 -24.32 -13.89 12.78
N ILE A 59 -24.29 -12.59 12.45
CA ILE A 59 -25.14 -11.59 13.13
C ILE A 59 -26.61 -11.82 12.78
N ILE A 60 -26.94 -12.05 11.52
CA ILE A 60 -28.31 -12.34 11.07
C ILE A 60 -28.87 -13.61 11.75
N LEU A 61 -28.03 -14.63 11.90
CA LEU A 61 -28.42 -15.87 12.63
C LEU A 61 -28.47 -15.70 14.15
N GLY A 62 -28.10 -14.56 14.70
CA GLY A 62 -28.03 -14.33 16.14
C GLY A 62 -26.86 -15.01 16.86
N ASN A 63 -25.89 -15.54 16.12
CA ASN A 63 -24.68 -16.16 16.69
C ASN A 63 -23.69 -15.15 17.20
N LEU A 64 -23.66 -13.95 16.60
CA LEU A 64 -22.76 -12.84 16.96
C LEU A 64 -23.58 -11.59 17.27
N PRO A 65 -23.13 -10.77 18.23
CA PRO A 65 -23.67 -9.44 18.44
C PRO A 65 -23.20 -8.49 17.33
N GLY A 66 -23.99 -7.45 17.05
CA GLY A 66 -23.58 -6.37 16.12
C GLY A 66 -24.73 -5.91 15.25
N ASN A 67 -24.40 -5.02 14.31
CA ASN A 67 -25.30 -4.49 13.31
C ASN A 67 -24.67 -4.69 11.93
N THR A 68 -25.39 -5.28 10.99
CA THR A 68 -24.90 -5.58 9.64
C THR A 68 -24.73 -4.35 8.76
N GLU A 69 -25.32 -3.21 9.14
CA GLU A 69 -25.23 -1.95 8.37
C GLU A 69 -23.96 -1.15 8.64
N TYR A 70 -23.44 -1.20 9.88
CA TYR A 70 -22.35 -0.32 10.33
C TYR A 70 -21.01 -1.04 10.44
N PHE A 71 -20.54 -1.56 9.31
CA PHE A 71 -19.19 -2.11 9.19
C PHE A 71 -18.21 -1.03 8.78
N VAL A 72 -17.05 -1.00 9.41
CA VAL A 72 -15.94 -0.10 9.06
C VAL A 72 -14.71 -0.94 8.77
N SER A 73 -14.18 -0.82 7.55
CA SER A 73 -12.88 -1.38 7.22
C SER A 73 -11.77 -0.47 7.73
N THR A 74 -10.71 -1.05 8.31
CA THR A 74 -9.57 -0.26 8.79
C THR A 74 -8.26 -1.02 8.61
N GLY A 75 -7.21 -0.29 8.35
CA GLY A 75 -5.87 -0.85 8.19
C GLY A 75 -4.82 0.23 8.00
N GLY A 76 -3.55 -0.15 8.15
CA GLY A 76 -2.40 0.72 7.93
C GLY A 76 -1.50 0.20 6.82
N SER A 77 -0.84 1.10 6.07
CA SER A 77 0.09 0.77 4.99
C SER A 77 -0.57 -0.12 3.93
N GLY A 78 -0.06 -1.30 3.63
CA GLY A 78 -0.72 -2.29 2.77
C GLY A 78 -2.11 -2.70 3.26
N GLY A 79 -2.32 -2.81 4.57
CA GLY A 79 -3.65 -3.04 5.16
C GLY A 79 -4.59 -1.85 4.97
N GLY A 80 -4.06 -0.63 4.91
CA GLY A 80 -4.80 0.58 4.54
C GLY A 80 -5.29 0.54 3.09
N ALA A 81 -4.44 0.09 2.17
CA ALA A 81 -4.83 -0.12 0.77
C ALA A 81 -5.95 -1.16 0.66
N HIS A 82 -5.81 -2.30 1.35
CA HIS A 82 -6.86 -3.32 1.38
C HIS A 82 -8.17 -2.80 1.96
N ALA A 83 -8.13 -2.07 3.09
CA ALA A 83 -9.32 -1.48 3.69
C ALA A 83 -10.04 -0.52 2.74
N ALA A 84 -9.27 0.32 2.02
CA ALA A 84 -9.80 1.23 1.02
C ALA A 84 -10.40 0.49 -0.19
N MET A 85 -9.70 -0.54 -0.69
CA MET A 85 -10.18 -1.35 -1.83
C MET A 85 -11.45 -2.12 -1.49
N VAL A 86 -11.55 -2.73 -0.28
CA VAL A 86 -12.79 -3.39 0.18
C VAL A 86 -13.95 -2.40 0.16
N ALA A 87 -13.74 -1.19 0.66
CA ALA A 87 -14.79 -0.17 0.67
C ALA A 87 -15.17 0.30 -0.74
N ALA A 88 -14.19 0.53 -1.60
CA ALA A 88 -14.41 1.03 -2.96
C ALA A 88 -15.04 -0.02 -3.89
N THR A 89 -14.85 -1.30 -3.59
CA THR A 89 -15.35 -2.42 -4.43
C THR A 89 -16.47 -3.20 -3.75
N SER A 90 -17.20 -2.58 -2.82
CA SER A 90 -18.35 -3.18 -2.17
C SER A 90 -19.36 -3.69 -3.21
N ASP A 91 -19.77 -4.95 -3.06
CA ASP A 91 -20.74 -5.63 -3.93
C ASP A 91 -20.41 -5.58 -5.44
N ASN A 92 -19.12 -5.45 -5.79
CA ASN A 92 -18.70 -5.45 -7.18
C ASN A 92 -18.72 -6.88 -7.74
N SER A 93 -19.53 -7.08 -8.78
CA SER A 93 -19.75 -8.38 -9.44
C SER A 93 -18.49 -9.03 -10.02
N ASP A 94 -17.43 -8.27 -10.28
CA ASP A 94 -16.16 -8.81 -10.79
C ASP A 94 -15.47 -9.72 -9.75
N TYR A 95 -15.79 -9.56 -8.46
CA TYR A 95 -15.26 -10.41 -7.37
C TYR A 95 -16.09 -11.66 -7.12
N PHE A 96 -17.35 -11.69 -7.52
CA PHE A 96 -18.28 -12.79 -7.20
C PHE A 96 -17.79 -14.18 -7.60
N PRO A 97 -17.18 -14.40 -8.78
CA PRO A 97 -16.60 -15.70 -9.11
C PRO A 97 -15.57 -16.18 -8.08
N TYR A 98 -14.68 -15.29 -7.68
CA TYR A 98 -13.61 -15.59 -6.71
C TYR A 98 -14.16 -15.79 -5.30
N GLU A 99 -15.18 -15.02 -4.91
CA GLU A 99 -15.83 -15.15 -3.62
C GLU A 99 -16.52 -16.51 -3.48
N VAL A 100 -17.25 -16.92 -4.52
CA VAL A 100 -17.92 -18.24 -4.57
C VAL A 100 -16.91 -19.37 -4.55
N GLU A 101 -15.85 -19.28 -5.35
CA GLU A 101 -14.77 -20.28 -5.37
C GLU A 101 -14.08 -20.41 -4.02
N ALA A 102 -13.87 -19.30 -3.32
CA ALA A 102 -13.31 -19.28 -1.96
C ALA A 102 -14.31 -19.65 -0.87
N GLY A 103 -15.54 -20.02 -1.22
CA GLY A 103 -16.56 -20.52 -0.28
C GLY A 103 -17.29 -19.43 0.51
N ALA A 104 -17.52 -18.26 -0.09
CA ALA A 104 -18.28 -17.18 0.52
C ALA A 104 -19.68 -17.63 0.94
N VAL A 105 -20.16 -17.11 2.07
CA VAL A 105 -21.55 -17.31 2.50
C VAL A 105 -22.45 -16.21 1.93
N GLY A 106 -23.67 -16.58 1.58
CA GLY A 106 -24.68 -15.64 1.09
C GLY A 106 -24.49 -15.16 -0.33
N ILE A 107 -23.62 -15.80 -1.08
CA ILE A 107 -23.46 -15.60 -2.51
C ILE A 107 -23.28 -16.97 -3.18
N TYR A 108 -23.88 -17.18 -4.34
CA TYR A 108 -23.76 -18.42 -5.10
C TYR A 108 -23.96 -18.19 -6.60
N GLN A 109 -23.42 -19.08 -7.40
CA GLN A 109 -23.63 -19.09 -8.83
C GLN A 109 -24.89 -19.87 -9.20
N ASN A 110 -25.74 -19.27 -10.02
CA ASN A 110 -26.94 -19.89 -10.58
C ASN A 110 -26.58 -20.82 -11.76
N GLU A 111 -27.54 -21.67 -12.17
CA GLU A 111 -27.37 -22.59 -13.31
C GLU A 111 -27.13 -21.87 -14.65
N ASP A 112 -27.60 -20.64 -14.79
CA ASP A 112 -27.40 -19.78 -15.95
C ASP A 112 -26.06 -19.00 -15.95
N GLY A 113 -25.24 -19.20 -14.91
CA GLY A 113 -23.95 -18.55 -14.75
C GLY A 113 -24.02 -17.16 -14.08
N THR A 114 -25.21 -16.67 -13.75
CA THR A 114 -25.38 -15.44 -12.96
C THR A 114 -25.10 -15.68 -11.48
N TYR A 115 -25.00 -14.62 -10.70
CA TYR A 115 -24.75 -14.69 -9.24
C TYR A 115 -25.93 -14.12 -8.46
N SER A 116 -26.20 -14.71 -7.31
CA SER A 116 -27.22 -14.25 -6.37
C SER A 116 -26.64 -14.10 -4.97
N GLU A 117 -26.98 -13.00 -4.32
CA GLU A 117 -26.51 -12.62 -2.99
C GLU A 117 -27.66 -12.76 -1.98
N THR A 118 -28.14 -14.00 -1.74
CA THR A 118 -29.27 -14.24 -0.83
C THR A 118 -28.99 -15.38 0.14
N ILE A 119 -29.61 -15.30 1.32
CA ILE A 119 -29.64 -16.42 2.27
C ILE A 119 -31.02 -17.09 2.20
N GLY A 120 -31.03 -18.36 1.87
CA GLY A 120 -32.20 -19.23 1.99
C GLY A 120 -33.44 -18.70 1.28
N SER A 121 -34.63 -19.12 1.78
CA SER A 121 -35.94 -18.80 1.18
C SER A 121 -36.43 -17.36 1.46
N GLU A 122 -35.75 -16.60 2.30
CA GLU A 122 -36.22 -15.29 2.77
C GLU A 122 -35.60 -14.11 2.01
N ASN A 123 -34.84 -14.34 0.95
CA ASN A 123 -34.16 -13.32 0.15
C ASN A 123 -33.39 -12.29 0.98
N THR A 124 -32.76 -12.71 2.06
CA THR A 124 -31.92 -11.85 2.85
C THR A 124 -30.54 -11.72 2.17
N GLU A 125 -30.28 -10.57 1.63
CA GLU A 125 -28.99 -10.27 1.00
C GLU A 125 -27.89 -10.16 2.05
N ILE A 126 -26.72 -10.75 1.74
CA ILE A 126 -25.49 -10.54 2.50
C ILE A 126 -24.50 -9.82 1.62
N SER A 127 -24.48 -8.52 1.77
CA SER A 127 -23.51 -7.65 1.12
C SER A 127 -22.13 -7.76 1.78
N ASP A 128 -21.05 -7.67 1.00
CA ASP A 128 -19.69 -7.42 1.51
C ASP A 128 -19.43 -5.93 1.76
N GLY A 129 -20.42 -5.09 1.48
CA GLY A 129 -20.33 -3.64 1.63
C GLY A 129 -20.02 -3.19 3.05
N VAL A 130 -19.24 -2.11 3.16
CA VAL A 130 -18.92 -1.45 4.42
C VAL A 130 -19.51 -0.04 4.44
N TRP A 131 -19.91 0.41 5.63
CA TRP A 131 -20.46 1.77 5.85
C TRP A 131 -19.39 2.83 5.78
N GLY A 132 -18.15 2.51 6.12
CA GLY A 132 -17.04 3.45 6.12
C GLY A 132 -15.68 2.76 6.10
N CYS A 133 -14.67 3.57 5.82
CA CYS A 133 -13.27 3.12 5.80
C CYS A 133 -12.38 4.11 6.54
N VAL A 134 -11.43 3.58 7.32
CA VAL A 134 -10.37 4.36 7.95
C VAL A 134 -9.03 3.75 7.55
N ALA A 135 -8.39 4.35 6.54
CA ALA A 135 -7.13 3.89 6.01
C ALA A 135 -5.98 4.80 6.49
N TYR A 136 -5.02 4.21 7.22
CA TYR A 136 -3.86 4.93 7.73
C TYR A 136 -2.68 4.74 6.79
N SER A 137 -2.14 5.83 6.26
CA SER A 137 -0.98 5.81 5.34
C SER A 137 -1.10 4.71 4.29
N ALA A 138 -2.27 4.64 3.64
CA ALA A 138 -2.57 3.61 2.67
C ALA A 138 -1.61 3.71 1.47
N ILE A 139 -1.15 2.56 0.99
CA ILE A 139 -0.47 2.49 -0.30
C ILE A 139 -1.48 2.83 -1.39
N THR A 140 -1.17 3.80 -2.23
CA THR A 140 -1.99 4.26 -3.36
C THR A 140 -1.29 3.96 -4.69
N SER A 141 -2.00 4.16 -5.80
CA SER A 141 -1.44 4.01 -7.16
C SER A 141 -0.74 2.66 -7.36
N LEU A 142 -1.40 1.58 -6.94
CA LEU A 142 -0.81 0.23 -6.96
C LEU A 142 -0.41 -0.23 -8.36
N GLN A 143 -1.07 0.26 -9.40
CA GLN A 143 -0.77 -0.07 -10.78
C GLN A 143 0.57 0.49 -11.24
N GLU A 144 1.03 1.62 -10.68
CA GLU A 144 2.31 2.26 -11.00
C GLU A 144 3.39 2.05 -9.92
N ALA A 145 3.04 1.46 -8.78
CA ALA A 145 3.92 1.35 -7.62
C ALA A 145 5.23 0.60 -7.93
N ASP A 146 5.16 -0.49 -8.69
CA ASP A 146 6.33 -1.29 -9.03
C ASP A 146 7.34 -0.50 -9.89
N MET A 147 6.88 0.29 -10.87
CA MET A 147 7.79 1.10 -11.68
C MET A 147 8.33 2.32 -10.91
N ALA A 148 7.54 2.92 -10.02
CA ALA A 148 7.99 4.01 -9.16
C ALA A 148 9.10 3.54 -8.21
N MET A 149 8.90 2.40 -7.53
CA MET A 149 9.92 1.82 -6.66
C MET A 149 11.16 1.38 -7.44
N ALA A 150 10.99 0.77 -8.61
CA ALA A 150 12.13 0.38 -9.44
C ALA A 150 12.95 1.59 -9.87
N PHE A 151 12.28 2.71 -10.17
CA PHE A 151 12.93 3.97 -10.51
C PHE A 151 13.77 4.52 -9.34
N GLU A 152 13.21 4.56 -8.11
CA GLU A 152 13.94 5.02 -6.93
C GLU A 152 15.21 4.21 -6.67
N TYR A 153 15.13 2.87 -6.72
CA TYR A 153 16.29 2.01 -6.55
C TYR A 153 17.31 2.14 -7.70
N TYR A 154 16.81 2.37 -8.92
CA TYR A 154 17.69 2.52 -10.07
C TYR A 154 18.42 3.86 -10.11
N LEU A 155 17.87 4.91 -9.49
CA LEU A 155 18.58 6.21 -9.34
C LEU A 155 19.84 6.10 -8.50
N ASP A 156 19.88 5.19 -7.51
CA ASP A 156 21.05 4.98 -6.67
C ASP A 156 22.08 4.14 -7.42
N THR A 157 23.18 4.80 -7.83
CA THR A 157 24.28 4.15 -8.57
C THR A 157 25.05 3.12 -7.73
N ASP A 158 24.96 3.22 -6.41
CA ASP A 158 25.63 2.32 -5.46
C ASP A 158 24.72 1.15 -5.03
N TYR A 159 23.44 1.15 -5.47
CA TYR A 159 22.53 0.06 -5.13
C TYR A 159 22.90 -1.25 -5.82
N GLU A 160 23.11 -2.30 -5.02
CA GLU A 160 23.44 -3.63 -5.49
C GLU A 160 22.18 -4.48 -5.71
N PHE A 161 21.79 -4.67 -6.96
CA PHE A 161 20.72 -5.59 -7.33
C PHE A 161 21.14 -7.04 -7.11
N ASN A 162 20.23 -7.87 -6.57
CA ASN A 162 20.53 -9.29 -6.30
C ASN A 162 20.84 -10.11 -7.57
N THR A 163 20.31 -9.71 -8.72
CA THR A 163 20.51 -10.39 -10.01
C THR A 163 20.57 -9.39 -11.17
N ASP A 164 21.26 -9.78 -12.25
CA ASP A 164 21.27 -9.02 -13.50
C ASP A 164 19.87 -8.83 -14.10
N PHE A 165 18.99 -9.80 -13.87
CA PHE A 165 17.59 -9.72 -14.31
C PHE A 165 16.86 -8.58 -13.58
N GLN A 166 17.00 -8.49 -12.25
CA GLN A 166 16.39 -7.41 -11.47
C GLN A 166 16.90 -6.04 -11.90
N LYS A 167 18.20 -5.91 -12.16
CA LYS A 167 18.80 -4.66 -12.64
C LYS A 167 18.21 -4.25 -13.99
N LYS A 168 18.13 -5.18 -14.95
CA LYS A 168 17.55 -4.91 -16.27
C LYS A 168 16.05 -4.60 -16.20
N LEU A 169 15.32 -5.28 -15.33
CA LEU A 169 13.91 -4.99 -15.09
C LEU A 169 13.73 -3.58 -14.53
N ALA A 170 14.52 -3.19 -13.52
CA ALA A 170 14.51 -1.84 -12.95
C ALA A 170 14.84 -0.77 -14.02
N GLU A 171 15.82 -1.03 -14.89
CA GLU A 171 16.14 -0.14 -16.01
C GLU A 171 14.93 0.04 -16.96
N CYS A 172 14.23 -1.04 -17.32
CA CYS A 172 13.06 -0.96 -18.17
C CYS A 172 11.91 -0.20 -17.49
N LEU A 173 11.60 -0.55 -16.24
CA LEU A 173 10.53 0.10 -15.47
C LEU A 173 10.82 1.58 -15.20
N SER A 174 12.10 1.97 -15.08
CA SER A 174 12.48 3.37 -14.92
C SER A 174 12.17 4.21 -16.15
N LYS A 175 12.30 3.64 -17.34
CA LYS A 175 11.92 4.32 -18.59
C LYS A 175 10.39 4.49 -18.68
N GLU A 176 9.65 3.45 -18.37
CA GLU A 176 8.18 3.49 -18.32
C GLU A 176 7.71 4.54 -17.30
N TYR A 177 8.37 4.62 -16.13
CA TYR A 177 8.05 5.62 -15.13
C TYR A 177 8.31 7.05 -15.61
N MET A 178 9.42 7.30 -16.27
CA MET A 178 9.73 8.61 -16.88
C MET A 178 8.64 8.99 -17.89
N GLU A 179 8.26 8.08 -18.80
CA GLU A 179 7.20 8.31 -19.78
C GLU A 179 5.86 8.59 -19.09
N TYR A 180 5.50 7.78 -18.09
CA TYR A 180 4.29 7.96 -17.29
C TYR A 180 4.22 9.34 -16.63
N ILE A 181 5.29 9.77 -15.94
CA ILE A 181 5.33 11.10 -15.30
C ILE A 181 5.21 12.22 -16.32
N ASN A 182 5.93 12.14 -17.44
CA ASN A 182 5.91 13.16 -18.47
C ASN A 182 4.54 13.28 -19.15
N ASP A 183 3.84 12.17 -19.32
CA ASP A 183 2.49 12.14 -19.90
C ASP A 183 1.41 12.74 -18.96
N GLN A 184 1.69 12.82 -17.64
CA GLN A 184 0.77 13.46 -16.70
C GLN A 184 0.69 14.98 -16.87
N ASN A 185 1.65 15.61 -17.54
CA ASN A 185 1.74 17.05 -17.73
C ASN A 185 1.62 17.83 -16.41
N LEU A 186 2.35 17.41 -15.41
CA LEU A 186 2.32 18.01 -14.07
C LEU A 186 3.03 19.36 -14.08
N SER A 187 2.50 20.31 -13.30
CA SER A 187 3.16 21.58 -13.02
C SER A 187 2.97 21.99 -11.57
N VAL A 188 3.88 22.80 -11.04
CA VAL A 188 3.81 23.30 -9.67
C VAL A 188 4.25 24.76 -9.61
N SER A 189 3.62 25.56 -8.74
CA SER A 189 4.11 26.90 -8.42
C SER A 189 5.20 26.79 -7.37
N GLU A 190 6.38 27.33 -7.67
CA GLU A 190 7.53 27.36 -6.76
C GLU A 190 7.20 28.04 -5.44
N SER A 191 6.43 29.13 -5.48
CA SER A 191 5.94 29.82 -4.28
C SER A 191 5.03 28.99 -3.40
N ALA A 192 4.32 28.01 -3.95
CA ALA A 192 3.44 27.12 -3.17
C ALA A 192 4.23 26.05 -2.40
N VAL A 193 5.37 25.62 -2.94
CA VAL A 193 6.25 24.63 -2.31
C VAL A 193 7.44 25.28 -1.61
N ASP A 194 7.67 26.56 -1.82
CA ASP A 194 8.81 27.34 -1.30
C ASP A 194 10.16 26.76 -1.76
N ILE A 195 10.27 26.37 -3.03
CA ILE A 195 11.46 25.77 -3.65
C ILE A 195 11.71 26.43 -5.00
N ASP A 196 12.94 26.90 -5.24
CA ASP A 196 13.47 27.26 -6.56
C ASP A 196 13.79 25.95 -7.32
N ILE A 197 12.90 25.53 -8.19
CA ILE A 197 13.00 24.25 -8.91
C ILE A 197 13.85 24.41 -10.18
N ASN A 198 13.67 25.53 -10.88
CA ASN A 198 14.34 25.81 -12.16
C ASN A 198 15.78 26.33 -11.97
N GLY A 199 16.14 26.80 -10.77
CA GLY A 199 17.49 27.22 -10.38
C GLY A 199 17.85 28.62 -10.85
N ASP A 200 16.88 29.49 -11.11
CA ASP A 200 17.12 30.89 -11.55
C ASP A 200 17.32 31.88 -10.42
N GLY A 201 17.09 31.47 -9.17
CA GLY A 201 17.36 32.21 -7.94
C GLY A 201 16.18 32.90 -7.31
N ASP A 202 14.97 32.72 -7.85
CA ASP A 202 13.72 33.11 -7.19
C ASP A 202 12.73 31.95 -7.07
N LYS A 203 11.49 32.19 -6.70
CA LYS A 203 10.46 31.16 -6.43
C LYS A 203 9.09 31.62 -6.91
N ASP A 204 9.04 32.43 -7.96
CA ASP A 204 7.79 33.02 -8.41
C ASP A 204 7.21 32.36 -9.68
N ASP A 205 7.92 31.38 -10.23
CA ASP A 205 7.54 30.67 -11.43
C ASP A 205 6.53 29.53 -11.21
N VAL A 206 5.87 29.15 -12.30
CA VAL A 206 5.16 27.88 -12.44
C VAL A 206 5.99 26.99 -13.35
N VAL A 207 6.50 25.90 -12.78
CA VAL A 207 7.43 24.99 -13.45
C VAL A 207 6.74 23.71 -13.85
N ASP A 208 6.90 23.30 -15.12
CA ASP A 208 6.48 21.99 -15.59
C ASP A 208 7.43 20.91 -15.02
N LEU A 209 6.84 19.85 -14.46
CA LEU A 209 7.58 18.75 -13.86
C LEU A 209 7.82 17.65 -14.88
N THR A 210 9.07 17.49 -15.27
CA THR A 210 9.50 16.47 -16.23
C THR A 210 10.69 15.68 -15.72
N ILE A 211 10.77 14.41 -16.15
CA ILE A 211 11.95 13.58 -15.98
C ILE A 211 12.71 13.61 -17.32
N GLU A 212 14.00 13.93 -17.28
CA GLU A 212 14.92 13.91 -18.40
C GLU A 212 15.83 12.69 -18.32
N TYR A 213 16.32 12.23 -19.47
CA TYR A 213 17.32 11.17 -19.51
C TYR A 213 18.53 11.60 -20.34
N ASP A 214 19.68 11.74 -19.67
CA ASP A 214 20.98 12.06 -20.28
C ASP A 214 22.08 11.48 -19.37
N VAL A 215 22.75 10.44 -19.83
CA VAL A 215 23.77 9.70 -19.06
C VAL A 215 25.04 10.51 -18.79
N GLU A 216 25.33 11.54 -19.62
CA GLU A 216 26.49 12.39 -19.40
C GLU A 216 26.17 13.54 -18.42
N LYS A 217 24.96 14.09 -18.52
CA LYS A 217 24.48 15.18 -17.66
C LYS A 217 24.13 14.71 -16.25
N TYR A 218 23.55 13.52 -16.13
CA TYR A 218 23.02 12.96 -14.89
C TYR A 218 23.69 11.63 -14.50
N ALA A 219 25.03 11.63 -14.53
CA ALA A 219 25.81 10.41 -14.27
C ALA A 219 25.57 9.81 -12.87
N ASP A 220 25.36 10.67 -11.86
CA ASP A 220 25.18 10.27 -10.46
C ASP A 220 23.80 9.65 -10.17
N THR A 221 22.88 9.66 -11.13
CA THR A 221 21.52 9.11 -11.04
C THR A 221 21.19 8.17 -12.20
N ASN A 222 22.18 7.45 -12.70
CA ASN A 222 22.05 6.55 -13.84
C ASN A 222 21.40 7.19 -15.08
N GLY A 223 21.63 8.49 -15.29
CA GLY A 223 21.17 9.24 -16.45
C GLY A 223 19.83 9.97 -16.27
N TYR A 224 19.18 9.88 -15.14
CA TYR A 224 17.89 10.53 -14.91
C TYR A 224 18.05 11.86 -14.15
N GLY A 225 17.29 12.87 -14.56
CA GLY A 225 17.24 14.21 -13.95
C GLY A 225 15.97 14.94 -14.31
N GLY A 226 16.03 16.26 -14.29
CA GLY A 226 14.88 17.13 -14.63
C GLY A 226 14.17 17.71 -13.42
N THR A 227 13.18 18.54 -13.71
CA THR A 227 12.47 19.35 -12.69
C THR A 227 11.68 18.51 -11.68
N TYR A 228 11.15 17.36 -12.11
CA TYR A 228 10.47 16.42 -11.21
C TYR A 228 11.42 15.91 -10.11
N LEU A 229 12.63 15.44 -10.49
CA LEU A 229 13.61 14.97 -9.52
C LEU A 229 14.18 16.11 -8.67
N THR A 230 14.35 17.31 -9.25
CA THR A 230 14.77 18.48 -8.48
C THR A 230 13.79 18.81 -7.36
N LEU A 231 12.49 18.83 -7.66
CA LEU A 231 11.45 19.05 -6.64
C LEU A 231 11.48 17.94 -5.58
N TYR A 232 11.50 16.67 -6.01
CA TYR A 232 11.47 15.52 -5.11
C TYR A 232 12.65 15.55 -4.11
N LEU A 233 13.86 15.77 -4.61
CA LEU A 233 15.06 15.80 -3.77
C LEU A 233 15.09 17.02 -2.84
N LYS A 234 14.72 18.20 -3.32
CA LYS A 234 14.67 19.42 -2.48
C LYS A 234 13.59 19.35 -1.41
N GLU A 235 12.43 18.75 -1.70
CA GLU A 235 11.42 18.49 -0.66
C GLU A 235 11.90 17.46 0.37
N PHE A 236 12.64 16.45 -0.05
CA PHE A 236 13.24 15.49 0.88
C PHE A 236 14.28 16.19 1.79
N GLU A 237 15.19 16.98 1.23
CA GLU A 237 16.18 17.77 1.99
C GLU A 237 15.50 18.69 3.02
N LYS A 238 14.50 19.46 2.60
CA LYS A 238 13.74 20.38 3.46
C LYS A 238 13.06 19.63 4.63
N ASN A 239 12.46 18.48 4.36
CA ASN A 239 11.85 17.67 5.40
C ASN A 239 12.89 17.04 6.34
N LEU A 240 14.05 16.65 5.81
CA LEU A 240 15.15 16.12 6.63
C LEU A 240 15.74 17.21 7.54
N GLU A 241 15.99 18.41 7.01
CA GLU A 241 16.44 19.56 7.80
C GLU A 241 15.45 19.86 8.94
N TRP A 242 14.15 19.96 8.62
CA TRP A 242 13.12 20.17 9.63
C TRP A 242 13.12 19.06 10.71
N TYR A 243 13.26 17.80 10.28
CA TYR A 243 13.32 16.67 11.20
C TYR A 243 14.53 16.77 12.14
N LEU A 244 15.73 17.06 11.60
CA LEU A 244 16.95 17.18 12.36
C LEU A 244 16.89 18.36 13.35
N GLU A 245 16.32 19.49 12.95
CA GLU A 245 16.13 20.66 13.84
C GLU A 245 15.19 20.38 15.01
N ASN A 246 14.19 19.50 14.81
CA ASN A 246 13.19 19.14 15.80
C ASN A 246 13.45 17.80 16.51
N LEU A 247 14.56 17.14 16.22
CA LEU A 247 14.92 15.86 16.82
C LEU A 247 15.35 16.05 18.29
N ASP A 248 14.74 15.29 19.21
CA ASP A 248 15.22 15.13 20.57
C ASP A 248 16.42 14.18 20.54
N TYR A 249 17.60 14.74 20.39
CA TYR A 249 18.85 13.99 20.25
C TYR A 249 19.15 13.09 21.44
N GLU A 250 18.80 13.48 22.67
CA GLU A 250 19.04 12.65 23.85
C GLU A 250 18.20 11.37 23.79
N LYS A 251 16.91 11.48 23.44
CA LYS A 251 16.03 10.31 23.30
C LYS A 251 16.38 9.46 22.08
N ALA A 252 16.73 10.07 20.95
CA ALA A 252 17.10 9.35 19.74
C ALA A 252 18.38 8.55 19.94
N GLU A 253 19.37 9.12 20.62
CA GLU A 253 20.61 8.46 20.97
C GLU A 253 20.39 7.26 21.88
N ASP A 254 19.63 7.44 22.97
CA ASP A 254 19.30 6.35 23.90
C ASP A 254 18.55 5.21 23.20
N ALA A 255 17.58 5.53 22.36
CA ALA A 255 16.81 4.55 21.59
C ALA A 255 17.70 3.79 20.60
N TYR A 256 18.60 4.49 19.91
CA TYR A 256 19.54 3.89 18.97
C TYR A 256 20.51 2.93 19.66
N LEU A 257 21.14 3.38 20.76
CA LEU A 257 22.06 2.56 21.54
C LEU A 257 21.39 1.32 22.15
N GLN A 258 20.13 1.43 22.57
CA GLN A 258 19.34 0.29 23.05
C GLN A 258 19.04 -0.69 21.91
N ALA A 259 18.66 -0.19 20.74
CA ALA A 259 18.30 -1.02 19.60
C ALA A 259 19.46 -1.85 19.07
N ILE A 260 20.65 -1.27 18.95
CA ILE A 260 21.85 -1.95 18.43
C ILE A 260 22.68 -2.61 19.52
N LYS A 261 22.32 -2.49 20.80
CA LYS A 261 23.01 -3.05 21.96
C LYS A 261 24.52 -2.72 22.00
N ILE A 262 24.87 -1.55 21.52
CA ILE A 262 26.23 -1.03 21.58
C ILE A 262 26.52 -0.50 22.98
N SER A 263 27.68 -0.86 23.54
CA SER A 263 28.15 -0.32 24.79
C SER A 263 28.63 1.13 24.64
N PRO A 264 28.60 1.96 25.71
CA PRO A 264 29.10 3.34 25.65
C PRO A 264 30.55 3.49 25.16
N LYS A 265 31.37 2.43 25.30
CA LYS A 265 32.75 2.42 24.80
C LYS A 265 32.87 2.20 23.28
N GLU A 266 31.86 1.54 22.69
CA GLU A 266 31.83 1.33 21.24
C GLU A 266 31.30 2.57 20.53
N LYS A 267 30.52 3.43 21.23
CA LYS A 267 30.03 4.70 20.71
C LYS A 267 31.19 5.62 20.26
N GLU A 268 32.27 5.76 21.07
CA GLU A 268 33.42 6.59 20.71
C GLU A 268 34.11 6.20 19.41
N SER A 269 33.83 5.03 18.85
CA SER A 269 34.38 4.58 17.57
C SER A 269 33.55 4.96 16.35
N TYR A 270 32.35 5.54 16.54
CA TYR A 270 31.41 5.94 15.47
C TYR A 270 31.25 7.48 15.37
N GLU A 271 31.77 8.23 16.30
CA GLU A 271 31.96 9.70 16.24
C GLU A 271 33.25 10.06 15.52
#